data_7dd657943adfbda0fda9001c2682a545
#
_entry.id   7dd657943adfbda0fda9001c2682a545
#
_cell.length_a   1.000
_cell.length_b   1.000
_cell.length_c   1.000
_cell.angle_alpha   90.00
_cell.angle_beta   90.00
_cell.angle_gamma   90.00
#
_symmetry.space_group_name_H-M   'P 1'
#
loop_
_entity.id
_entity.type
_entity.pdbx_description
1 polymer ?
#
loop_
_entity_poly.entity_id
_entity_poly.type
_entity_poly.pdbx_seq_one_letter_code
_entity_poly.pdbx_strand_id
1 'polypeptide(L)'
;MLAGHARSLHRRFATAGARRHRSRETEGRTRMSILSPGLGRHPVGWLTLAGLERLPEEGFDLIVCSQRGFEDPLDRRFRALAAEWRDVPAGLTDHDLAEWLRARDLDLLLEMGGHGEGGRVSCLRHRPAPVAVKWVGAQSATTGVPGVAWMLTDARETPAGFEPHYTEQLLRLPDGYVCYTPPPYARPPSRPCRP
;
A
#
# COMPACT_ATOMS: atom_id res chain seq x y z
N MET A 1 10.57 3.20 -16.22
CA MET A 1 10.66 4.01 -14.99
C MET A 1 10.06 3.30 -13.77
N LEU A 2 8.85 2.74 -13.81
CA LEU A 2 8.20 2.07 -12.66
C LEU A 2 8.96 0.85 -12.10
N ALA A 3 9.58 0.02 -12.94
CA ALA A 3 10.39 -1.14 -12.52
C ALA A 3 11.61 -0.76 -11.65
N GLY A 4 12.19 0.41 -11.87
CA GLY A 4 13.29 0.93 -11.05
C GLY A 4 12.84 1.29 -9.62
N HIS A 5 11.59 1.77 -9.48
CA HIS A 5 11.01 2.15 -8.19
C HIS A 5 10.68 0.94 -7.31
N ALA A 6 10.08 -0.11 -7.89
CA ALA A 6 9.80 -1.36 -7.17
C ALA A 6 11.09 -1.99 -6.62
N ARG A 7 12.17 -2.03 -7.43
CA ARG A 7 13.50 -2.53 -6.99
C ARG A 7 14.15 -1.65 -5.93
N SER A 8 13.95 -0.33 -5.97
CA SER A 8 14.44 0.59 -4.93
C SER A 8 13.72 0.39 -3.62
N LEU A 9 12.38 0.22 -3.66
CA LEU A 9 11.55 -0.11 -2.51
C LEU A 9 11.98 -1.42 -1.87
N HIS A 10 12.12 -2.49 -2.66
CA HIS A 10 12.58 -3.79 -2.19
C HIS A 10 13.92 -3.70 -1.42
N ARG A 11 14.93 -3.01 -1.97
CA ARG A 11 16.23 -2.85 -1.30
C ARG A 11 16.14 -2.08 0.02
N ARG A 12 15.36 -0.99 0.07
CA ARG A 12 15.23 -0.17 1.28
C ARG A 12 14.45 -0.87 2.38
N PHE A 13 13.39 -1.60 2.04
CA PHE A 13 12.60 -2.36 3.00
C PHE A 13 13.33 -3.64 3.46
N ALA A 14 14.06 -4.32 2.60
CA ALA A 14 14.90 -5.45 2.98
C ALA A 14 15.95 -5.04 4.04
N THR A 15 16.52 -3.84 3.92
CA THR A 15 17.48 -3.32 4.90
C THR A 15 16.83 -2.94 6.24
N ALA A 16 15.59 -2.43 6.23
CA ALA A 16 14.86 -2.06 7.43
C ALA A 16 14.30 -3.28 8.19
N GLY A 17 13.91 -4.33 7.47
CA GLY A 17 13.39 -5.58 8.04
C GLY A 17 14.48 -6.55 8.55
N ALA A 18 15.72 -6.40 8.08
CA ALA A 18 16.82 -7.35 8.30
C ALA A 18 17.22 -7.58 9.78
N ARG A 19 16.71 -6.80 10.74
CA ARG A 19 17.09 -6.96 12.15
C ARG A 19 16.33 -8.03 12.93
N ARG A 20 15.26 -8.65 12.40
CA ARG A 20 14.48 -9.68 13.13
C ARG A 20 13.82 -10.78 12.29
N HIS A 21 14.14 -10.94 11.03
CA HIS A 21 13.59 -12.04 10.25
C HIS A 21 14.62 -13.16 10.13
N ARG A 22 14.30 -14.35 10.62
CA ARG A 22 14.95 -15.58 10.18
C ARG A 22 14.69 -15.68 8.69
N SER A 23 15.76 -15.65 7.90
CA SER A 23 15.73 -15.95 6.48
C SER A 23 14.99 -17.26 6.24
N ARG A 24 13.75 -17.16 5.77
CA ARG A 24 13.08 -18.27 5.13
C ARG A 24 13.62 -18.29 3.71
N GLU A 25 14.34 -19.32 3.35
CA GLU A 25 14.63 -19.68 1.96
C GLU A 25 13.31 -20.15 1.28
N THR A 26 12.38 -19.21 1.09
CA THR A 26 11.22 -19.40 0.24
C THR A 26 11.48 -18.67 -1.05
N GLU A 27 11.89 -19.41 -2.07
CA GLU A 27 11.90 -19.05 -3.51
C GLU A 27 12.00 -17.56 -3.93
N GLY A 28 12.65 -16.72 -3.13
CA GLY A 28 13.02 -15.34 -3.50
C GLY A 28 11.89 -14.32 -3.66
N ARG A 29 10.62 -14.66 -3.37
CA ARG A 29 9.48 -13.71 -3.50
C ARG A 29 9.15 -13.03 -2.18
N THR A 30 8.85 -11.72 -2.25
CA THR A 30 8.45 -10.90 -1.09
C THR A 30 6.95 -11.00 -0.84
N ARG A 31 6.54 -11.41 0.35
CA ARG A 31 5.13 -11.51 0.73
C ARG A 31 4.65 -10.16 1.25
N MET A 32 3.81 -9.49 0.47
CA MET A 32 3.27 -8.18 0.81
C MET A 32 1.75 -8.25 1.01
N SER A 33 1.28 -7.76 2.17
CA SER A 33 -0.15 -7.52 2.32
C SER A 33 -0.52 -6.11 1.88
N ILE A 34 -1.68 -5.99 1.24
CA ILE A 34 -2.35 -4.73 0.94
C ILE A 34 -3.62 -4.66 1.79
N LEU A 35 -3.74 -3.63 2.62
CA LEU A 35 -4.88 -3.37 3.49
C LEU A 35 -5.56 -2.08 3.04
N SER A 36 -6.76 -2.17 2.45
CA SER A 36 -7.41 -1.01 1.83
C SER A 36 -8.93 -1.09 1.76
N PRO A 37 -9.65 0.02 2.03
CA PRO A 37 -11.09 0.14 1.77
C PRO A 37 -11.39 0.62 0.34
N GLY A 38 -10.39 0.87 -0.50
CA GLY A 38 -10.55 1.60 -1.77
C GLY A 38 -10.13 0.84 -3.03
N LEU A 39 -10.17 -0.51 -3.03
CA LEU A 39 -9.73 -1.34 -4.17
C LEU A 39 -10.83 -1.55 -5.21
N GLY A 40 -11.25 -0.47 -5.85
CA GLY A 40 -12.30 -0.45 -6.88
C GLY A 40 -12.44 0.96 -7.43
N ARG A 41 -13.65 1.35 -7.90
CA ARG A 41 -13.98 2.71 -8.38
C ARG A 41 -13.94 3.72 -7.24
N HIS A 42 -12.75 3.97 -6.76
CA HIS A 42 -12.43 4.84 -5.64
C HIS A 42 -11.13 5.59 -5.97
N PRO A 43 -10.90 6.82 -5.43
CA PRO A 43 -9.64 7.54 -5.67
C PRO A 43 -8.39 6.70 -5.41
N VAL A 44 -8.34 5.96 -4.32
CA VAL A 44 -7.23 5.05 -4.01
C VAL A 44 -7.01 4.04 -5.14
N GLY A 45 -8.08 3.43 -5.67
CA GLY A 45 -7.98 2.47 -6.77
C GLY A 45 -7.39 3.10 -8.04
N TRP A 46 -7.88 4.31 -8.42
CA TRP A 46 -7.37 5.02 -9.59
C TRP A 46 -5.91 5.46 -9.46
N LEU A 47 -5.47 5.77 -8.24
CA LEU A 47 -4.12 6.29 -7.97
C LEU A 47 -3.08 5.19 -7.78
N THR A 48 -3.47 3.92 -7.63
CA THR A 48 -2.53 2.87 -7.21
C THR A 48 -2.46 1.67 -8.13
N LEU A 49 -3.53 1.37 -8.87
CA LEU A 49 -3.64 0.15 -9.65
C LEU A 49 -2.47 -0.08 -10.60
N ALA A 50 -2.10 0.93 -11.41
CA ALA A 50 -1.02 0.78 -12.39
C ALA A 50 0.35 0.45 -11.76
N GLY A 51 0.60 0.93 -10.54
CA GLY A 51 1.80 0.59 -9.78
C GLY A 51 1.73 -0.82 -9.21
N LEU A 52 0.59 -1.20 -8.66
CA LEU A 52 0.39 -2.52 -8.05
C LEU A 52 0.41 -3.65 -9.09
N GLU A 53 -0.07 -3.42 -10.30
CA GLU A 53 -0.04 -4.40 -11.41
C GLU A 53 1.37 -4.86 -11.79
N ARG A 54 2.41 -4.10 -11.44
CA ARG A 54 3.80 -4.48 -11.72
C ARG A 54 4.45 -5.32 -10.63
N LEU A 55 3.89 -5.32 -9.43
CA LEU A 55 4.53 -5.97 -8.29
C LEU A 55 4.69 -7.48 -8.45
N PRO A 56 3.73 -8.25 -8.99
CA PRO A 56 3.92 -9.69 -9.21
C PRO A 56 5.09 -10.02 -10.14
N GLU A 57 5.32 -9.21 -11.19
CA GLU A 57 6.47 -9.35 -12.10
C GLU A 57 7.80 -9.01 -11.42
N GLU A 58 7.77 -8.14 -10.41
CA GLU A 58 8.95 -7.74 -9.62
C GLU A 58 9.20 -8.67 -8.40
N GLY A 59 8.53 -9.81 -8.33
CA GLY A 59 8.77 -10.82 -7.30
C GLY A 59 7.98 -10.63 -6.01
N PHE A 60 6.81 -9.99 -6.06
CA PHE A 60 5.92 -9.88 -4.90
C PHE A 60 4.75 -10.86 -4.99
N ASP A 61 4.45 -11.51 -3.86
CA ASP A 61 3.20 -12.23 -3.63
C ASP A 61 2.24 -11.33 -2.85
N LEU A 62 1.10 -10.98 -3.48
CA LEU A 62 0.17 -10.03 -2.91
C LEU A 62 -0.94 -10.72 -2.14
N ILE A 63 -1.02 -10.45 -0.83
CA ILE A 63 -2.11 -10.88 0.05
C ILE A 63 -3.01 -9.67 0.29
N VAL A 64 -4.19 -9.64 -0.32
CA VAL A 64 -5.05 -8.46 -0.33
C VAL A 64 -6.16 -8.61 0.71
N CYS A 65 -6.29 -7.60 1.59
CA CYS A 65 -7.38 -7.43 2.54
C CYS A 65 -8.23 -6.21 2.12
N SER A 66 -9.39 -6.49 1.53
CA SER A 66 -10.35 -5.45 1.11
C SER A 66 -11.39 -5.24 2.20
N GLN A 67 -11.58 -3.99 2.64
CA GLN A 67 -12.60 -3.63 3.63
C GLN A 67 -13.93 -3.21 3.01
N ARG A 68 -14.00 -3.10 1.68
CA ARG A 68 -15.23 -2.80 0.91
C ARG A 68 -15.24 -3.65 -0.36
N GLY A 69 -16.36 -4.33 -0.62
CA GLY A 69 -16.62 -4.93 -1.93
C GLY A 69 -17.08 -3.88 -2.93
N PHE A 70 -16.50 -3.85 -4.12
CA PHE A 70 -16.87 -2.90 -5.17
C PHE A 70 -17.58 -3.55 -6.36
N GLU A 71 -17.35 -4.81 -6.64
CA GLU A 71 -17.93 -5.57 -7.76
C GLU A 71 -17.84 -4.86 -9.13
N ASP A 72 -16.82 -4.03 -9.33
CA ASP A 72 -16.59 -3.23 -10.52
C ASP A 72 -15.37 -3.71 -11.33
N PRO A 73 -15.12 -3.16 -12.55
CA PRO A 73 -13.98 -3.57 -13.36
C PRO A 73 -12.61 -3.37 -12.71
N LEU A 74 -12.44 -2.35 -11.83
CA LEU A 74 -11.19 -2.16 -11.10
C LEU A 74 -11.02 -3.21 -10.02
N ASP A 75 -12.07 -3.50 -9.24
CA ASP A 75 -12.05 -4.56 -8.23
C ASP A 75 -11.60 -5.90 -8.86
N ARG A 76 -12.14 -6.25 -10.03
CA ARG A 76 -11.70 -7.46 -10.75
C ARG A 76 -10.22 -7.45 -11.10
N ARG A 77 -9.66 -6.29 -11.47
CA ARG A 77 -8.22 -6.17 -11.76
C ARG A 77 -7.40 -6.34 -10.48
N PHE A 78 -7.80 -5.75 -9.36
CA PHE A 78 -7.13 -5.97 -8.08
C PHE A 78 -7.19 -7.42 -7.62
N ARG A 79 -8.35 -8.09 -7.79
CA ARG A 79 -8.50 -9.52 -7.47
C ARG A 79 -7.56 -10.39 -8.31
N ALA A 80 -7.38 -10.05 -9.58
CA ALA A 80 -6.50 -10.78 -10.49
C ALA A 80 -4.99 -10.68 -10.12
N LEU A 81 -4.59 -9.66 -9.35
CA LEU A 81 -3.20 -9.48 -8.88
C LEU A 81 -2.92 -10.30 -7.62
N ALA A 82 -3.95 -10.66 -6.86
CA ALA A 82 -3.79 -11.24 -5.54
C ALA A 82 -3.46 -12.73 -5.62
N ALA A 83 -2.39 -13.13 -4.95
CA ALA A 83 -2.13 -14.55 -4.65
C ALA A 83 -3.14 -15.06 -3.60
N GLU A 84 -3.59 -14.19 -2.69
CA GLU A 84 -4.67 -14.45 -1.74
C GLU A 84 -5.53 -13.19 -1.59
N TRP A 85 -6.86 -13.33 -1.65
CA TRP A 85 -7.82 -12.24 -1.42
C TRP A 85 -8.71 -12.53 -0.23
N ARG A 86 -8.89 -11.51 0.63
CA ARG A 86 -9.83 -11.56 1.75
C ARG A 86 -10.71 -10.31 1.77
N ASP A 87 -12.00 -10.52 1.70
CA ASP A 87 -12.97 -9.50 2.07
C ASP A 87 -13.06 -9.47 3.61
N VAL A 88 -12.75 -8.31 4.20
CA VAL A 88 -12.70 -8.14 5.66
C VAL A 88 -14.08 -7.80 6.19
N PRO A 89 -14.71 -8.66 7.01
CA PRO A 89 -16.02 -8.38 7.57
C PRO A 89 -16.01 -7.14 8.47
N ALA A 90 -17.08 -6.36 8.43
CA ALA A 90 -17.22 -5.15 9.25
C ALA A 90 -17.11 -5.41 10.77
N GLY A 91 -17.56 -6.58 11.22
CA GLY A 91 -17.49 -6.99 12.63
C GLY A 91 -16.16 -7.61 13.07
N LEU A 92 -15.19 -7.81 12.16
CA LEU A 92 -13.88 -8.35 12.52
C LEU A 92 -13.10 -7.33 13.35
N THR A 93 -12.58 -7.74 14.51
CA THR A 93 -11.76 -6.82 15.35
C THR A 93 -10.39 -6.55 14.72
N ASP A 94 -9.75 -5.45 15.11
CA ASP A 94 -8.37 -5.13 14.68
C ASP A 94 -7.37 -6.20 15.14
N HIS A 95 -7.61 -6.77 16.33
CA HIS A 95 -6.80 -7.85 16.85
C HIS A 95 -6.88 -9.10 15.98
N ASP A 96 -8.10 -9.56 15.66
CA ASP A 96 -8.32 -10.77 14.85
C ASP A 96 -7.80 -10.59 13.42
N LEU A 97 -7.93 -9.38 12.85
CA LEU A 97 -7.34 -9.04 11.57
C LEU A 97 -5.81 -9.12 11.62
N ALA A 98 -5.21 -8.60 12.68
CA ALA A 98 -3.76 -8.64 12.87
C ALA A 98 -3.25 -10.07 13.04
N GLU A 99 -3.95 -10.93 13.81
CA GLU A 99 -3.61 -12.35 13.94
C GLU A 99 -3.70 -13.07 12.59
N TRP A 100 -4.77 -12.81 11.83
CA TRP A 100 -4.93 -13.38 10.51
C TRP A 100 -3.78 -12.99 9.57
N LEU A 101 -3.35 -11.73 9.60
CA LEU A 101 -2.22 -11.23 8.82
C LEU A 101 -0.90 -11.86 9.25
N ARG A 102 -0.64 -12.00 10.58
CA ARG A 102 0.58 -12.63 11.09
C ARG A 102 0.74 -14.08 10.64
N ALA A 103 -0.37 -14.82 10.57
CA ALA A 103 -0.37 -16.22 10.12
C ALA A 103 0.09 -16.38 8.66
N ARG A 104 0.31 -15.29 7.93
CA ARG A 104 0.74 -15.30 6.54
C ARG A 104 2.22 -15.00 6.34
N ASP A 105 2.99 -14.90 7.43
CA ASP A 105 4.44 -14.67 7.37
C ASP A 105 4.80 -13.53 6.41
N LEU A 106 4.21 -12.37 6.61
CA LEU A 106 4.41 -11.19 5.76
C LEU A 106 5.79 -10.58 5.96
N ASP A 107 6.42 -10.13 4.89
CA ASP A 107 7.62 -9.29 4.92
C ASP A 107 7.24 -7.81 5.05
N LEU A 108 6.11 -7.42 4.44
CA LEU A 108 5.67 -6.04 4.31
C LEU A 108 4.14 -5.95 4.35
N LEU A 109 3.62 -4.90 5.00
CA LEU A 109 2.21 -4.51 4.92
C LEU A 109 2.09 -3.09 4.40
N LEU A 110 1.29 -2.91 3.35
CA LEU A 110 0.96 -1.63 2.74
C LEU A 110 -0.46 -1.24 3.15
N GLU A 111 -0.59 -0.19 3.95
CA GLU A 111 -1.86 0.34 4.43
C GLU A 111 -2.29 1.53 3.57
N MET A 112 -3.51 1.50 3.03
CA MET A 112 -3.98 2.45 2.03
C MET A 112 -5.33 3.10 2.39
N GLY A 113 -5.76 3.03 3.63
CA GLY A 113 -7.03 3.61 4.12
C GLY A 113 -6.83 4.79 5.07
N GLY A 114 -5.81 4.70 5.90
CA GLY A 114 -5.58 5.68 6.97
C GLY A 114 -6.75 5.73 7.96
N HIS A 115 -7.03 6.92 8.46
CA HIS A 115 -8.17 7.21 9.35
C HIS A 115 -9.46 7.51 8.57
N GLY A 116 -9.48 7.33 7.25
CA GLY A 116 -10.66 7.54 6.43
C GLY A 116 -11.74 6.47 6.64
N GLU A 117 -12.89 6.68 6.00
CA GLU A 117 -14.03 5.76 6.09
C GLU A 117 -13.65 4.34 5.64
N GLY A 118 -13.89 3.37 6.51
CA GLY A 118 -13.55 1.97 6.30
C GLY A 118 -12.06 1.66 6.46
N GLY A 119 -11.21 2.65 6.77
CA GLY A 119 -9.79 2.43 7.05
C GLY A 119 -9.57 1.62 8.34
N ARG A 120 -8.53 0.81 8.36
CA ARG A 120 -8.18 -0.06 9.50
C ARG A 120 -6.72 0.15 9.93
N VAL A 121 -6.22 1.40 9.80
CA VAL A 121 -4.85 1.75 10.19
C VAL A 121 -4.57 1.41 11.67
N SER A 122 -5.58 1.45 12.53
CA SER A 122 -5.50 1.06 13.94
C SER A 122 -5.09 -0.40 14.15
N CYS A 123 -5.35 -1.30 13.20
CA CYS A 123 -4.88 -2.69 13.22
C CYS A 123 -3.35 -2.78 13.33
N LEU A 124 -2.62 -1.80 12.79
CA LEU A 124 -1.15 -1.80 12.74
C LEU A 124 -0.49 -1.64 14.11
N ARG A 125 -1.23 -1.16 15.12
CA ARG A 125 -0.76 -1.16 16.53
C ARG A 125 -0.41 -2.56 17.04
N HIS A 126 -1.06 -3.57 16.47
CA HIS A 126 -0.80 -4.98 16.80
C HIS A 126 0.38 -5.58 16.03
N ARG A 127 1.08 -4.78 15.20
CA ARG A 127 2.26 -5.18 14.42
C ARG A 127 2.04 -6.49 13.62
N PRO A 128 1.10 -6.51 12.67
CA PRO A 128 0.78 -7.71 11.89
C PRO A 128 1.88 -8.11 10.89
N ALA A 129 2.84 -7.23 10.62
CA ALA A 129 3.99 -7.46 9.77
C ALA A 129 5.24 -6.81 10.36
N PRO A 130 6.48 -7.28 10.00
CA PRO A 130 7.73 -6.68 10.44
C PRO A 130 7.88 -5.22 10.00
N VAL A 131 7.40 -4.90 8.80
CA VAL A 131 7.42 -3.55 8.24
C VAL A 131 6.01 -3.18 7.80
N ALA A 132 5.52 -2.05 8.31
CA ALA A 132 4.26 -1.46 7.85
C ALA A 132 4.52 -0.09 7.25
N VAL A 133 3.91 0.14 6.08
CA VAL A 133 4.08 1.34 5.28
C VAL A 133 2.71 1.93 5.00
N LYS A 134 2.55 3.21 5.25
CA LYS A 134 1.39 3.99 4.83
C LYS A 134 1.57 4.46 3.39
N TRP A 135 0.57 4.26 2.54
CA TRP A 135 0.53 4.80 1.20
C TRP A 135 -0.88 5.25 0.83
N VAL A 136 -1.02 6.42 0.20
CA VAL A 136 -2.30 7.04 -0.18
C VAL A 136 -3.37 7.05 0.93
N GLY A 137 -4.60 7.39 0.64
CA GLY A 137 -5.72 7.40 1.57
C GLY A 137 -5.45 8.20 2.86
N ALA A 138 -6.05 9.38 3.01
CA ALA A 138 -5.85 10.29 4.15
C ALA A 138 -4.37 10.62 4.45
N GLN A 139 -3.57 10.87 3.40
CA GLN A 139 -2.11 11.05 3.49
C GLN A 139 -1.67 12.45 3.91
N SER A 140 -2.58 13.40 3.98
CA SER A 140 -2.30 14.79 4.36
C SER A 140 -1.86 14.98 5.83
N ALA A 141 -1.79 13.89 6.59
CA ALA A 141 -1.38 13.89 8.00
C ALA A 141 -0.69 12.60 8.39
N THR A 142 0.09 12.66 9.48
CA THR A 142 0.63 11.45 10.14
C THR A 142 -0.49 10.49 10.54
N THR A 143 -0.22 9.20 10.56
CA THR A 143 -1.17 8.23 11.14
C THR A 143 -1.16 8.28 12.67
N GLY A 144 -0.04 8.67 13.28
CA GLY A 144 0.12 8.63 14.75
C GLY A 144 0.00 7.22 15.33
N VAL A 145 -0.01 6.18 14.50
CA VAL A 145 -0.23 4.80 14.94
C VAL A 145 1.11 4.10 15.18
N PRO A 146 1.38 3.65 16.41
CA PRO A 146 2.57 2.86 16.72
C PRO A 146 2.62 1.59 15.86
N GLY A 147 3.72 1.39 15.14
CA GLY A 147 3.90 0.26 14.24
C GLY A 147 3.91 0.63 12.76
N VAL A 148 3.41 1.80 12.38
CA VAL A 148 3.61 2.36 11.04
C VAL A 148 4.97 3.02 10.99
N ALA A 149 5.92 2.38 10.31
CA ALA A 149 7.31 2.86 10.29
C ALA A 149 7.57 3.88 9.19
N TRP A 150 6.87 3.77 8.07
CA TRP A 150 7.14 4.53 6.86
C TRP A 150 5.88 5.09 6.22
N MET A 151 6.01 6.24 5.57
CA MET A 151 4.99 6.81 4.69
C MET A 151 5.58 7.03 3.30
N LEU A 152 4.98 6.40 2.28
CA LEU A 152 5.28 6.65 0.88
C LEU A 152 4.68 7.97 0.44
N THR A 153 5.52 8.87 -0.08
CA THR A 153 5.14 10.22 -0.47
C THR A 153 6.07 10.73 -1.59
N ASP A 154 6.02 12.01 -1.90
CA ASP A 154 6.96 12.71 -2.76
C ASP A 154 7.27 14.12 -2.24
N ALA A 155 8.14 14.85 -2.94
CA ALA A 155 8.56 16.18 -2.53
C ALA A 155 7.46 17.26 -2.70
N ARG A 156 6.38 16.97 -3.43
CA ARG A 156 5.26 17.90 -3.60
C ARG A 156 4.23 17.73 -2.50
N GLU A 157 3.91 16.47 -2.15
CA GLU A 157 2.97 16.14 -1.07
C GLU A 157 3.55 16.47 0.30
N THR A 158 4.82 16.11 0.54
CA THR A 158 5.53 16.41 1.78
C THR A 158 6.87 17.08 1.49
N PRO A 159 6.90 18.40 1.31
CA PRO A 159 8.15 19.15 1.09
C PRO A 159 9.19 18.93 2.19
N ALA A 160 10.45 19.21 1.90
CA ALA A 160 11.52 19.16 2.89
C ALA A 160 11.20 20.09 4.08
N GLY A 161 11.47 19.63 5.29
CA GLY A 161 11.13 20.33 6.54
C GLY A 161 9.78 19.96 7.15
N PHE A 162 8.98 19.11 6.48
CA PHE A 162 7.70 18.63 7.02
C PHE A 162 7.85 17.40 7.93
N GLU A 163 9.03 16.81 8.02
CA GLU A 163 9.33 15.64 8.86
C GLU A 163 8.82 15.75 10.29
N PRO A 164 8.91 16.91 10.98
CA PRO A 164 8.44 17.04 12.38
C PRO A 164 6.93 16.85 12.55
N HIS A 165 6.13 16.90 11.47
CA HIS A 165 4.68 16.72 11.51
C HIS A 165 4.26 15.25 11.37
N TYR A 166 5.21 14.33 11.14
CA TYR A 166 4.94 12.91 10.92
C TYR A 166 5.65 12.06 11.97
N THR A 167 4.95 11.03 12.43
CA THR A 167 5.54 9.98 13.28
C THR A 167 6.26 8.92 12.43
N GLU A 168 5.92 8.83 11.17
CA GLU A 168 6.52 7.95 10.17
C GLU A 168 7.77 8.58 9.56
N GLN A 169 8.70 7.73 9.12
CA GLN A 169 9.77 8.18 8.25
C GLN A 169 9.21 8.40 6.82
N LEU A 170 9.45 9.57 6.25
CA LEU A 170 8.96 9.91 4.93
C LEU A 170 9.87 9.31 3.85
N LEU A 171 9.31 8.43 3.03
CA LEU A 171 9.98 7.87 1.86
C LEU A 171 9.47 8.58 0.61
N ARG A 172 10.20 9.62 0.20
CA ARG A 172 9.88 10.43 -0.97
C ARG A 172 10.32 9.72 -2.24
N LEU A 173 9.37 9.45 -3.12
CA LEU A 173 9.63 8.92 -4.46
C LEU A 173 10.00 10.07 -5.41
N PRO A 174 10.93 9.87 -6.37
CA PRO A 174 11.47 10.98 -7.17
C PRO A 174 10.47 11.57 -8.17
N ASP A 175 9.60 10.74 -8.76
CA ASP A 175 8.71 11.12 -9.87
C ASP A 175 7.24 11.27 -9.47
N GLY A 176 6.94 11.17 -8.18
CA GLY A 176 5.58 11.18 -7.63
C GLY A 176 5.26 9.87 -6.92
N TYR A 177 4.35 9.96 -5.96
CA TYR A 177 4.03 8.82 -5.09
C TYR A 177 2.78 8.04 -5.55
N VAL A 178 2.11 8.48 -6.60
CA VAL A 178 0.91 7.85 -7.17
C VAL A 178 1.08 7.52 -8.64
N CYS A 179 0.37 6.48 -9.10
CA CYS A 179 0.35 6.03 -10.50
C CYS A 179 -1.09 6.08 -11.01
N TYR A 180 -1.53 7.23 -11.49
CA TYR A 180 -2.91 7.43 -11.91
C TYR A 180 -3.30 6.57 -13.11
N THR A 181 -4.40 5.82 -12.95
CA THR A 181 -5.07 5.08 -14.02
C THR A 181 -6.36 5.83 -14.36
N PRO A 182 -6.47 6.48 -15.53
CA PRO A 182 -7.68 7.21 -15.87
C PRO A 182 -8.89 6.27 -16.00
N PRO A 183 -10.07 6.67 -15.50
CA PRO A 183 -11.28 5.88 -15.69
C PRO A 183 -11.67 5.81 -17.19
N PRO A 184 -12.32 4.72 -17.65
CA PRO A 184 -12.68 4.55 -19.06
C PRO A 184 -13.58 5.66 -19.64
N TYR A 185 -14.31 6.37 -18.79
CA TYR A 185 -15.14 7.51 -19.17
C TYR A 185 -14.38 8.85 -19.21
N ALA A 186 -13.11 8.88 -18.80
CA ALA A 186 -12.31 10.08 -18.89
C ALA A 186 -12.09 10.44 -20.36
N ARG A 187 -12.52 11.64 -20.74
CA ARG A 187 -12.24 12.14 -22.09
C ARG A 187 -10.77 12.50 -22.20
N PRO A 188 -10.11 12.17 -23.33
CA PRO A 188 -8.77 12.68 -23.56
C PRO A 188 -8.80 14.22 -23.54
N PRO A 189 -7.74 14.88 -23.07
CA PRO A 189 -7.69 16.35 -23.05
C PRO A 189 -7.91 16.89 -24.45
N SER A 190 -8.79 17.86 -24.58
CA SER A 190 -9.11 18.52 -25.87
C SER A 190 -7.96 19.36 -26.42
N ARG A 191 -6.93 19.61 -25.61
CA ARG A 191 -5.69 20.29 -25.99
C ARG A 191 -4.53 19.64 -25.26
N PRO A 192 -3.32 19.56 -25.87
CA PRO A 192 -2.13 19.14 -25.14
C PRO A 192 -1.88 20.11 -24.00
N CYS A 193 -1.60 19.56 -22.79
CA CYS A 193 -1.12 20.37 -21.68
C CYS A 193 0.16 21.10 -22.16
N ARG A 194 0.18 22.42 -22.11
CA ARG A 194 1.44 23.15 -22.34
C ARG A 194 2.39 22.83 -21.18
N PRO A 195 3.67 22.65 -21.50
CA PRO A 195 4.70 22.40 -20.50
C PRO A 195 4.82 23.56 -19.49
#